data_7b1c75d47ff89da905cbb2ea23a1e027
#
_entry.id   7b1c75d47ff89da905cbb2ea23a1e027
#
_cell.length_a   1.000
_cell.length_b   1.000
_cell.length_c   1.000
_cell.angle_alpha   90.00
_cell.angle_beta   90.00
_cell.angle_gamma   90.00
#
_symmetry.space_group_name_H-M   'P 1'
#
loop_
_entity.id
_entity.type
_entity.pdbx_description
1 polymer ?
#
loop_
_entity_poly.entity_id
_entity_poly.type
_entity_poly.pdbx_seq_one_letter_code
_entity_poly.pdbx_strand_id
1 'polypeptide(L)'
;RQRWQKVLDRLKPGDYVFIQFGHNDEKPKPDRHTDPGSTFDANLRRFVEETRQKGGIPVLFNSVVRRCWYAENLKNDDDEKLRKTVFDGEEKINSDTLIDTHGAYVVAPRCVAQELNVPFVDATKITHDIETSLGIKGSRSLHMWYKPGEVPSIPKGRMDNTHYNVYGARIIAGALADAIGKAV
;
A
#
# COMPACT_ATOMS: atom_id res chain seq x y z
N ARG A 1 0.84 20.41 2.01
CA ARG A 1 0.16 19.94 0.76
C ARG A 1 -1.35 19.83 1.03
N GLN A 2 -2.15 20.78 0.62
CA GLN A 2 -3.59 20.86 0.90
C GLN A 2 -4.44 19.88 0.05
N ARG A 3 -3.95 18.66 -0.18
CA ARG A 3 -4.69 17.68 -1.02
C ARG A 3 -5.94 17.17 -0.33
N TRP A 4 -5.85 16.90 0.96
CA TRP A 4 -6.98 16.43 1.75
C TRP A 4 -8.12 17.47 1.80
N GLN A 5 -7.81 18.74 2.00
CA GLN A 5 -8.81 19.80 1.96
C GLN A 5 -9.59 19.80 0.64
N LYS A 6 -8.91 19.60 -0.50
CA LYS A 6 -9.57 19.52 -1.80
C LYS A 6 -10.52 18.32 -1.93
N VAL A 7 -10.26 17.22 -1.20
CA VAL A 7 -11.19 16.08 -1.12
C VAL A 7 -12.42 16.50 -0.32
N LEU A 8 -12.22 17.05 0.89
CA LEU A 8 -13.31 17.51 1.76
C LEU A 8 -14.22 18.56 1.12
N ASP A 9 -13.65 19.45 0.29
CA ASP A 9 -14.41 20.51 -0.42
C ASP A 9 -15.35 19.94 -1.50
N ARG A 10 -15.11 18.71 -1.95
CA ARG A 10 -15.89 18.04 -3.01
C ARG A 10 -16.76 16.90 -2.48
N LEU A 11 -16.53 16.46 -1.26
CA LEU A 11 -17.21 15.35 -0.64
C LEU A 11 -18.69 15.67 -0.43
N LYS A 12 -19.55 14.74 -0.80
CA LYS A 12 -21.00 14.83 -0.63
C LYS A 12 -21.46 13.82 0.42
N PRO A 13 -22.57 14.10 1.11
CA PRO A 13 -23.20 13.10 1.99
C PRO A 13 -23.47 11.80 1.23
N GLY A 14 -23.08 10.66 1.85
CA GLY A 14 -23.22 9.33 1.27
C GLY A 14 -22.03 8.87 0.41
N ASP A 15 -21.05 9.73 0.09
CA ASP A 15 -19.84 9.31 -0.61
C ASP A 15 -18.98 8.40 0.28
N TYR A 16 -18.44 7.33 -0.30
CA TYR A 16 -17.44 6.49 0.37
C TYR A 16 -16.04 7.09 0.21
N VAL A 17 -15.29 7.14 1.31
CA VAL A 17 -13.89 7.58 1.31
C VAL A 17 -12.99 6.43 1.72
N PHE A 18 -12.25 5.90 0.76
CA PHE A 18 -11.26 4.83 0.96
C PHE A 18 -9.93 5.42 1.42
N ILE A 19 -9.52 5.09 2.64
CA ILE A 19 -8.35 5.67 3.32
C ILE A 19 -7.29 4.59 3.47
N GLN A 20 -6.21 4.68 2.69
CA GLN A 20 -5.07 3.78 2.74
C GLN A 20 -3.77 4.58 2.82
N PHE A 21 -3.05 4.44 3.93
CA PHE A 21 -1.74 5.05 4.17
C PHE A 21 -0.81 4.03 4.86
N GLY A 22 0.48 4.37 5.00
CA GLY A 22 1.50 3.55 5.65
C GLY A 22 2.82 3.53 4.88
N HIS A 23 2.81 3.15 3.60
CA HIS A 23 4.02 3.01 2.77
C HIS A 23 4.99 4.20 2.80
N ASN A 24 4.49 5.42 2.89
CA ASN A 24 5.32 6.62 2.98
C ASN A 24 5.52 7.10 4.40
N ASP A 25 4.60 6.76 5.29
CA ASP A 25 4.62 7.13 6.70
C ASP A 25 5.78 6.45 7.45
N GLU A 26 6.15 5.24 7.06
CA GLU A 26 7.28 4.50 7.62
C GLU A 26 8.66 4.99 7.16
N LYS A 27 8.72 5.89 6.16
CA LYS A 27 9.99 6.42 5.65
C LYS A 27 10.57 7.46 6.61
N PRO A 28 11.89 7.47 6.85
CA PRO A 28 12.53 8.34 7.84
C PRO A 28 12.60 9.83 7.43
N LYS A 29 11.87 10.24 6.38
CA LYS A 29 11.85 11.63 5.92
C LYS A 29 10.87 12.47 6.76
N PRO A 30 11.30 13.54 7.43
CA PRO A 30 10.47 14.32 8.35
C PRO A 30 9.18 14.89 7.75
N ASP A 31 9.14 15.11 6.44
CA ASP A 31 7.97 15.61 5.73
C ASP A 31 6.88 14.54 5.46
N ARG A 32 7.16 13.28 5.80
CA ARG A 32 6.27 12.12 5.55
C ARG A 32 6.09 11.25 6.78
N HIS A 33 7.15 11.09 7.58
CA HIS A 33 7.18 10.16 8.69
C HIS A 33 6.11 10.46 9.73
N THR A 34 5.41 9.41 10.14
CA THR A 34 4.50 9.42 11.28
C THR A 34 4.63 8.08 12.01
N ASP A 35 4.42 8.06 13.33
CA ASP A 35 4.65 6.90 14.17
C ASP A 35 3.34 6.17 14.50
N PRO A 36 3.28 4.83 14.29
CA PRO A 36 2.18 3.99 14.77
C PRO A 36 2.03 4.08 16.30
N GLY A 37 0.80 4.06 16.78
CA GLY A 37 0.48 4.26 18.18
C GLY A 37 0.43 5.74 18.61
N SER A 38 0.77 6.67 17.72
CA SER A 38 0.74 8.12 18.00
C SER A 38 0.31 8.95 16.80
N THR A 39 1.24 9.55 16.07
CA THR A 39 0.94 10.51 15.00
C THR A 39 0.30 9.88 13.76
N PHE A 40 0.63 8.63 13.44
CA PHE A 40 -0.01 7.90 12.33
C PHE A 40 -1.48 7.63 12.65
N ASP A 41 -1.78 7.08 13.83
CA ASP A 41 -3.14 6.80 14.29
C ASP A 41 -3.97 8.07 14.43
N ALA A 42 -3.38 9.15 14.96
CA ALA A 42 -4.05 10.45 15.06
C ALA A 42 -4.46 11.00 13.68
N ASN A 43 -3.62 10.84 12.66
CA ASN A 43 -3.95 11.22 11.30
C ASN A 43 -5.10 10.37 10.72
N LEU A 44 -5.10 9.05 10.98
CA LEU A 44 -6.19 8.17 10.53
C LEU A 44 -7.52 8.55 11.19
N ARG A 45 -7.52 8.81 12.53
CA ARG A 45 -8.71 9.30 13.24
C ARG A 45 -9.23 10.59 12.63
N ARG A 46 -8.35 11.54 12.39
CA ARG A 46 -8.72 12.81 11.77
C ARG A 46 -9.37 12.62 10.40
N PHE A 47 -8.82 11.77 9.53
CA PHE A 47 -9.42 11.49 8.22
C PHE A 47 -10.82 10.88 8.34
N VAL A 48 -11.03 9.97 9.30
CA VAL A 48 -12.34 9.38 9.59
C VAL A 48 -13.33 10.43 10.06
N GLU A 49 -12.94 11.22 11.07
CA GLU A 49 -13.81 12.23 11.68
C GLU A 49 -14.21 13.34 10.69
N GLU A 50 -13.22 13.89 9.96
CA GLU A 50 -13.49 14.92 8.94
C GLU A 50 -14.34 14.39 7.78
N THR A 51 -14.20 13.10 7.40
CA THR A 51 -15.09 12.45 6.44
C THR A 51 -16.54 12.40 6.96
N ARG A 52 -16.72 11.94 8.20
CA ARG A 52 -18.04 11.88 8.84
C ARG A 52 -18.70 13.24 9.00
N GLN A 53 -17.93 14.28 9.34
CA GLN A 53 -18.43 15.66 9.45
C GLN A 53 -19.00 16.18 8.13
N LYS A 54 -18.53 15.66 7.00
CA LYS A 54 -19.06 15.95 5.66
C LYS A 54 -20.21 15.02 5.23
N GLY A 55 -20.64 14.10 6.10
CA GLY A 55 -21.66 13.10 5.78
C GLY A 55 -21.15 11.95 4.91
N GLY A 56 -19.83 11.83 4.72
CA GLY A 56 -19.21 10.72 3.98
C GLY A 56 -19.05 9.47 4.85
N ILE A 57 -18.81 8.35 4.21
CA ILE A 57 -18.64 7.03 4.82
C ILE A 57 -17.17 6.64 4.70
N PRO A 58 -16.38 6.71 5.79
CA PRO A 58 -14.98 6.31 5.76
C PRO A 58 -14.84 4.79 5.77
N VAL A 59 -13.88 4.27 5.00
CA VAL A 59 -13.44 2.87 5.01
C VAL A 59 -11.92 2.86 5.15
N LEU A 60 -11.41 2.22 6.18
CA LEU A 60 -9.98 2.12 6.43
C LEU A 60 -9.38 0.87 5.79
N PHE A 61 -8.17 1.02 5.31
CA PHE A 61 -7.34 -0.05 4.77
C PHE A 61 -5.97 0.00 5.44
N ASN A 62 -5.36 -1.17 5.64
CA ASN A 62 -3.91 -1.22 5.83
C ASN A 62 -3.18 -1.25 4.47
N SER A 63 -1.86 -1.18 4.49
CA SER A 63 -1.03 -1.20 3.29
C SER A 63 -1.12 -2.53 2.56
N VAL A 64 -1.07 -2.51 1.23
CA VAL A 64 -0.74 -3.71 0.45
C VAL A 64 0.68 -4.15 0.75
N VAL A 65 1.02 -5.43 0.61
CA VAL A 65 2.38 -5.92 0.85
C VAL A 65 3.37 -5.37 -0.18
N ARG A 66 4.64 -5.29 0.22
CA ARG A 66 5.74 -5.29 -0.75
C ARG A 66 6.11 -6.72 -1.06
N ARG A 67 6.43 -6.99 -2.29
CA ARG A 67 6.96 -8.28 -2.71
C ARG A 67 8.39 -8.45 -2.19
N CYS A 68 8.53 -8.95 -0.98
CA CYS A 68 9.82 -9.11 -0.29
C CYS A 68 10.09 -10.59 0.02
N TRP A 69 11.05 -11.18 -0.69
CA TRP A 69 11.55 -12.54 -0.52
C TRP A 69 13.00 -12.57 -0.04
N TYR A 70 13.46 -11.47 0.57
CA TYR A 70 14.84 -11.31 1.04
C TYR A 70 14.89 -10.70 2.44
N ALA A 71 15.31 -11.49 3.43
CA ALA A 71 15.22 -11.14 4.85
C ALA A 71 16.25 -10.10 5.32
N GLU A 72 17.39 -9.97 4.64
CA GLU A 72 18.50 -9.14 5.14
C GLU A 72 18.33 -7.63 4.86
N ASN A 73 17.38 -7.23 4.04
CA ASN A 73 17.20 -5.83 3.64
C ASN A 73 15.79 -5.32 3.94
N LEU A 74 15.41 -5.38 5.22
CA LEU A 74 14.12 -4.85 5.69
C LEU A 74 14.10 -3.33 5.85
N LYS A 75 15.21 -2.64 5.55
CA LYS A 75 15.23 -1.18 5.54
C LYS A 75 14.39 -0.68 4.37
N ASN A 76 13.41 0.13 4.69
CA ASN A 76 12.56 0.84 3.74
C ASN A 76 13.40 1.77 2.86
N ASP A 77 14.09 1.19 1.90
CA ASP A 77 14.82 1.94 0.93
C ASP A 77 13.87 2.80 0.10
N ASP A 78 14.31 4.00 -0.13
CA ASP A 78 13.57 5.00 -0.87
C ASP A 78 13.19 4.48 -2.26
N ASP A 79 11.90 4.58 -2.62
CA ASP A 79 11.41 4.26 -3.98
C ASP A 79 12.20 4.97 -5.07
N GLU A 80 12.85 6.10 -4.74
CA GLU A 80 13.76 6.79 -5.66
C GLU A 80 15.01 5.98 -5.99
N LYS A 81 15.51 5.15 -5.06
CA LYS A 81 16.63 4.24 -5.35
C LYS A 81 16.19 3.14 -6.31
N LEU A 82 15.00 2.56 -6.09
CA LEU A 82 14.44 1.55 -6.99
C LEU A 82 14.29 2.07 -8.43
N ARG A 83 13.89 3.33 -8.58
CA ARG A 83 13.78 3.98 -9.89
C ARG A 83 15.12 4.22 -10.58
N LYS A 84 16.23 4.26 -9.82
CA LYS A 84 17.58 4.48 -10.32
C LYS A 84 18.35 3.18 -10.52
N THR A 85 17.84 2.05 -10.03
CA THR A 85 18.46 0.74 -10.16
C THR A 85 18.50 0.34 -11.64
N VAL A 86 19.66 -0.04 -12.11
CA VAL A 86 19.85 -0.58 -13.46
C VAL A 86 19.27 -1.99 -13.48
N PHE A 87 18.48 -2.31 -14.51
CA PHE A 87 17.99 -3.65 -14.70
C PHE A 87 19.15 -4.60 -15.05
N ASP A 88 19.48 -5.52 -14.16
CA ASP A 88 20.44 -6.61 -14.38
C ASP A 88 19.75 -7.98 -14.50
N GLY A 89 18.44 -8.02 -14.23
CA GLY A 89 17.63 -9.24 -14.29
C GLY A 89 17.77 -10.16 -13.10
N GLU A 90 18.65 -9.81 -12.13
CA GLU A 90 18.90 -10.59 -10.93
C GLU A 90 18.05 -10.09 -9.75
N GLU A 91 17.50 -11.02 -8.99
CA GLU A 91 16.78 -10.73 -7.77
C GLU A 91 17.41 -11.48 -6.60
N LYS A 92 17.69 -10.75 -5.54
CA LYS A 92 18.16 -11.36 -4.30
C LYS A 92 16.99 -12.02 -3.58
N ILE A 93 17.12 -13.33 -3.34
CA ILE A 93 16.12 -14.15 -2.66
C ILE A 93 16.84 -15.02 -1.65
N ASN A 94 16.38 -15.02 -0.41
CA ASN A 94 16.86 -15.92 0.66
C ASN A 94 15.74 -16.40 1.58
N SER A 95 14.49 -16.21 1.18
CA SER A 95 13.30 -16.66 1.91
C SER A 95 12.32 -17.33 0.95
N ASP A 96 11.69 -18.40 1.39
CA ASP A 96 10.58 -19.09 0.73
C ASP A 96 9.21 -18.55 1.18
N THR A 97 9.20 -17.64 2.16
CA THR A 97 8.02 -16.96 2.66
C THR A 97 8.09 -15.46 2.38
N LEU A 98 6.94 -14.87 2.04
CA LEU A 98 6.81 -13.43 1.85
C LEU A 98 6.99 -12.71 3.19
N ILE A 99 7.89 -11.74 3.24
CA ILE A 99 8.31 -11.06 4.47
C ILE A 99 7.52 -9.77 4.63
N ASP A 100 6.92 -9.57 5.81
CA ASP A 100 6.31 -8.29 6.17
C ASP A 100 7.38 -7.20 6.32
N THR A 101 7.16 -6.08 5.63
CA THR A 101 8.04 -4.92 5.65
C THR A 101 7.42 -3.70 6.30
N HIS A 102 6.17 -3.79 6.76
CA HIS A 102 5.40 -2.66 7.28
C HIS A 102 5.26 -2.65 8.80
N GLY A 103 5.38 -3.83 9.45
CA GLY A 103 5.33 -3.92 10.91
C GLY A 103 4.07 -3.28 11.51
N ALA A 104 4.23 -2.39 12.47
CA ALA A 104 3.12 -1.76 13.19
C ALA A 104 2.19 -0.90 12.30
N TYR A 105 2.64 -0.47 11.12
CA TYR A 105 1.80 0.32 10.19
C TYR A 105 0.65 -0.48 9.58
N VAL A 106 0.69 -1.81 9.58
CA VAL A 106 -0.45 -2.63 9.13
C VAL A 106 -1.46 -2.90 10.25
N VAL A 107 -1.03 -2.78 11.51
CA VAL A 107 -1.88 -2.99 12.69
C VAL A 107 -2.69 -1.75 13.02
N ALA A 108 -2.07 -0.57 13.00
CA ALA A 108 -2.68 0.69 13.40
C ALA A 108 -4.01 1.01 12.70
N PRO A 109 -4.18 0.85 11.35
CA PRO A 109 -5.46 1.13 10.70
C PRO A 109 -6.59 0.21 11.18
N ARG A 110 -6.29 -1.05 11.50
CA ARG A 110 -7.27 -1.99 12.08
C ARG A 110 -7.72 -1.55 13.47
N CYS A 111 -6.76 -1.15 14.33
CA CYS A 111 -7.07 -0.67 15.68
C CYS A 111 -7.94 0.59 15.63
N VAL A 112 -7.60 1.56 14.79
CA VAL A 112 -8.39 2.79 14.62
C VAL A 112 -9.79 2.49 14.05
N ALA A 113 -9.89 1.54 13.12
CA ALA A 113 -11.17 1.13 12.56
C ALA A 113 -12.09 0.52 13.63
N GLN A 114 -11.55 -0.34 14.50
CA GLN A 114 -12.28 -0.93 15.62
C GLN A 114 -12.69 0.13 16.64
N GLU A 115 -11.77 1.02 17.02
CA GLU A 115 -12.01 2.12 17.97
C GLU A 115 -13.15 3.03 17.51
N LEU A 116 -13.15 3.41 16.24
CA LEU A 116 -14.13 4.35 15.68
C LEU A 116 -15.35 3.67 15.04
N ASN A 117 -15.42 2.35 15.10
CA ASN A 117 -16.49 1.56 14.46
C ASN A 117 -16.68 1.96 12.98
N VAL A 118 -15.62 1.84 12.19
CA VAL A 118 -15.64 2.05 10.73
C VAL A 118 -15.32 0.75 10.01
N PRO A 119 -15.83 0.54 8.79
CA PRO A 119 -15.44 -0.60 7.96
C PRO A 119 -13.93 -0.66 7.75
N PHE A 120 -13.38 -1.88 7.80
CA PHE A 120 -11.96 -2.14 7.59
C PHE A 120 -11.76 -3.23 6.55
N VAL A 121 -10.83 -2.97 5.61
CA VAL A 121 -10.40 -3.95 4.60
C VAL A 121 -8.93 -4.30 4.84
N ASP A 122 -8.66 -5.56 5.11
CA ASP A 122 -7.30 -6.07 5.33
C ASP A 122 -6.56 -6.27 4.00
N ALA A 123 -6.12 -5.16 3.40
CA ALA A 123 -5.40 -5.18 2.14
C ALA A 123 -4.06 -5.92 2.25
N THR A 124 -3.41 -5.87 3.42
CA THR A 124 -2.18 -6.62 3.68
C THR A 124 -2.43 -8.12 3.53
N LYS A 125 -3.46 -8.65 4.23
CA LYS A 125 -3.77 -10.09 4.15
C LYS A 125 -4.15 -10.51 2.74
N ILE A 126 -5.02 -9.75 2.08
CA ILE A 126 -5.49 -10.06 0.72
C ILE A 126 -4.31 -10.13 -0.26
N THR A 127 -3.43 -9.13 -0.24
CA THR A 127 -2.29 -9.08 -1.15
C THR A 127 -1.21 -10.09 -0.79
N HIS A 128 -0.98 -10.35 0.50
CA HIS A 128 -0.10 -11.40 0.97
C HIS A 128 -0.54 -12.78 0.45
N ASP A 129 -1.83 -13.10 0.57
CA ASP A 129 -2.37 -14.40 0.13
C ASP A 129 -2.23 -14.55 -1.40
N ILE A 130 -2.51 -13.50 -2.18
CA ILE A 130 -2.34 -13.50 -3.63
C ILE A 130 -0.88 -13.72 -4.02
N GLU A 131 0.04 -12.94 -3.45
CA GLU A 131 1.46 -13.05 -3.81
C GLU A 131 2.08 -14.36 -3.38
N THR A 132 1.70 -14.87 -2.19
CA THR A 132 2.16 -16.17 -1.69
C THR A 132 1.62 -17.31 -2.57
N SER A 133 0.37 -17.25 -3.02
CA SER A 133 -0.21 -18.26 -3.90
C SER A 133 0.50 -18.33 -5.26
N LEU A 134 0.98 -17.21 -5.77
CA LEU A 134 1.74 -17.11 -7.01
C LEU A 134 3.22 -17.51 -6.83
N GLY A 135 3.71 -17.47 -5.60
CA GLY A 135 5.10 -17.74 -5.24
C GLY A 135 6.09 -16.71 -5.81
N ILE A 136 7.36 -16.98 -5.57
CA ILE A 136 8.47 -16.05 -5.88
C ILE A 136 8.46 -15.60 -7.35
N LYS A 137 8.35 -16.54 -8.27
CA LYS A 137 8.42 -16.24 -9.72
C LYS A 137 7.12 -15.63 -10.24
N GLY A 138 5.97 -16.17 -9.82
CA GLY A 138 4.66 -15.74 -10.31
C GLY A 138 4.29 -14.35 -9.83
N SER A 139 4.55 -14.03 -8.55
CA SER A 139 4.24 -12.72 -7.98
C SER A 139 4.99 -11.56 -8.66
N ARG A 140 6.15 -11.81 -9.26
CA ARG A 140 6.88 -10.81 -10.05
C ARG A 140 6.04 -10.23 -11.19
N SER A 141 5.16 -11.03 -11.79
CA SER A 141 4.30 -10.58 -12.89
C SER A 141 3.30 -9.50 -12.50
N LEU A 142 3.02 -9.34 -11.20
CA LEU A 142 2.15 -8.29 -10.69
C LEU A 142 2.86 -6.93 -10.57
N HIS A 143 4.18 -6.91 -10.52
CA HIS A 143 5.00 -5.74 -10.21
C HIS A 143 5.67 -5.13 -11.44
N MET A 144 6.24 -3.94 -11.25
CA MET A 144 6.89 -3.20 -12.33
C MET A 144 8.30 -3.76 -12.63
N TRP A 145 8.32 -4.97 -13.15
CA TRP A 145 9.52 -5.64 -13.66
C TRP A 145 9.52 -5.59 -15.18
N TYR A 146 10.37 -4.75 -15.74
CA TYR A 146 10.47 -4.52 -17.18
C TYR A 146 11.92 -4.56 -17.65
N LYS A 147 12.18 -5.27 -18.72
CA LYS A 147 13.47 -5.27 -19.39
C LYS A 147 13.74 -3.91 -20.07
N PRO A 148 15.00 -3.54 -20.32
CA PRO A 148 15.31 -2.37 -21.12
C PRO A 148 14.61 -2.42 -22.48
N GLY A 149 13.98 -1.31 -22.86
CA GLY A 149 13.25 -1.18 -24.13
C GLY A 149 11.84 -1.80 -24.16
N GLU A 150 11.42 -2.54 -23.12
CA GLU A 150 10.10 -3.19 -23.07
C GLU A 150 8.95 -2.18 -22.94
N VAL A 151 9.18 -1.11 -22.17
CA VAL A 151 8.18 -0.04 -21.96
C VAL A 151 8.80 1.30 -22.37
N PRO A 152 8.21 2.04 -23.34
CA PRO A 152 8.78 3.29 -23.85
C PRO A 152 9.05 4.36 -22.77
N SER A 153 8.18 4.47 -21.75
CA SER A 153 8.35 5.41 -20.63
C SER A 153 9.40 4.96 -19.61
N ILE A 154 9.92 3.73 -19.73
CA ILE A 154 10.92 3.13 -18.83
C ILE A 154 12.05 2.49 -19.66
N PRO A 155 12.78 3.27 -20.47
CA PRO A 155 13.68 2.72 -21.48
C PRO A 155 14.86 1.93 -20.90
N LYS A 156 15.24 2.19 -19.63
CA LYS A 156 16.31 1.46 -18.93
C LYS A 156 15.85 0.19 -18.21
N GLY A 157 14.55 -0.16 -18.34
CA GLY A 157 13.95 -1.22 -17.55
C GLY A 157 13.71 -0.82 -16.09
N ARG A 158 13.17 -1.72 -15.31
CA ARG A 158 12.88 -1.52 -13.87
C ARG A 158 12.80 -2.86 -13.16
N MET A 159 13.29 -2.91 -11.92
CA MET A 159 13.09 -3.98 -10.96
C MET A 159 12.46 -3.40 -9.71
N ASP A 160 11.14 -3.43 -9.62
CA ASP A 160 10.39 -2.75 -8.57
C ASP A 160 9.42 -3.73 -7.92
N ASN A 161 9.66 -4.06 -6.67
CA ASN A 161 8.89 -4.98 -5.84
C ASN A 161 7.81 -4.27 -5.00
N THR A 162 7.67 -2.95 -5.15
CA THR A 162 6.71 -2.15 -4.38
C THR A 162 5.49 -1.76 -5.22
N HIS A 163 5.71 -1.34 -6.47
CA HIS A 163 4.65 -0.83 -7.32
C HIS A 163 4.10 -1.91 -8.25
N TYR A 164 2.78 -2.05 -8.28
CA TYR A 164 2.11 -2.91 -9.23
C TYR A 164 2.19 -2.33 -10.65
N ASN A 165 2.32 -3.21 -11.64
CA ASN A 165 2.05 -2.87 -13.03
C ASN A 165 0.55 -2.85 -13.30
N VAL A 166 0.12 -2.55 -14.54
CA VAL A 166 -1.31 -2.47 -14.90
C VAL A 166 -2.05 -3.80 -14.66
N TYR A 167 -1.40 -4.93 -14.97
CA TYR A 167 -1.97 -6.25 -14.75
C TYR A 167 -2.16 -6.53 -13.25
N GLY A 168 -1.10 -6.35 -12.45
CA GLY A 168 -1.17 -6.53 -11.00
C GLY A 168 -2.17 -5.59 -10.34
N ALA A 169 -2.19 -4.31 -10.75
CA ALA A 169 -3.16 -3.36 -10.23
C ALA A 169 -4.62 -3.79 -10.47
N ARG A 170 -4.93 -4.39 -11.62
CA ARG A 170 -6.28 -4.92 -11.91
C ARG A 170 -6.64 -6.11 -11.04
N ILE A 171 -5.71 -7.05 -10.84
CA ILE A 171 -5.90 -8.22 -9.97
C ILE A 171 -6.19 -7.77 -8.54
N ILE A 172 -5.31 -6.91 -8.00
CA ILE A 172 -5.44 -6.42 -6.63
C ILE A 172 -6.70 -5.57 -6.45
N ALA A 173 -7.01 -4.68 -7.40
CA ALA A 173 -8.23 -3.87 -7.34
C ALA A 173 -9.51 -4.72 -7.35
N GLY A 174 -9.55 -5.80 -8.14
CA GLY A 174 -10.67 -6.75 -8.13
C GLY A 174 -10.86 -7.40 -6.76
N ALA A 175 -9.78 -7.94 -6.17
CA ALA A 175 -9.83 -8.57 -4.86
C ALA A 175 -10.22 -7.58 -3.73
N LEU A 176 -9.72 -6.34 -3.80
CA LEU A 176 -10.11 -5.29 -2.85
C LEU A 176 -11.57 -4.86 -3.02
N ALA A 177 -12.07 -4.77 -4.26
CA ALA A 177 -13.47 -4.45 -4.53
C ALA A 177 -14.42 -5.50 -3.93
N ASP A 178 -14.10 -6.78 -4.08
CA ASP A 178 -14.87 -7.88 -3.46
C ASP A 178 -14.85 -7.80 -1.92
N ALA A 179 -13.72 -7.41 -1.34
CA ALA A 179 -13.60 -7.24 0.10
C ALA A 179 -14.36 -6.00 0.63
N ILE A 180 -14.35 -4.90 -0.12
CA ILE A 180 -15.15 -3.71 0.17
C ILE A 180 -16.64 -4.07 0.19
N GLY A 181 -17.14 -4.77 -0.82
CA GLY A 181 -18.56 -5.17 -0.89
C GLY A 181 -19.03 -6.07 0.27
N LYS A 182 -18.09 -6.67 1.02
CA LYS A 182 -18.39 -7.45 2.22
C LYS A 182 -18.28 -6.64 3.52
N ALA A 183 -17.56 -5.53 3.48
CA ALA A 183 -17.26 -4.70 4.64
C ALA A 183 -18.26 -3.54 4.84
N VAL A 184 -19.00 -3.16 3.77
CA VAL A 184 -19.90 -2.00 3.75
C VAL A 184 -21.37 -2.37 3.50
#